data_037d8f630817f77a4cd87b6ccdc68d22
#
_entry.id   037d8f630817f77a4cd87b6ccdc68d22
#
_cell.length_a   1.000
_cell.length_b   1.000
_cell.length_c   1.000
_cell.angle_alpha   90.00
_cell.angle_beta   90.00
_cell.angle_gamma   90.00
#
_symmetry.space_group_name_H-M   'P 1'
#
loop_
_entity.id
_entity.type
_entity.pdbx_description
1 polymer ?
#
loop_
_entity_poly.entity_id
_entity_poly.type
_entity_poly.pdbx_seq_one_letter_code
_entity_poly.pdbx_strand_id
1 'polypeptide(L)'
;MPNYYLLGADVLQQIICTIKMRRAPTRHDNIDFKPIITRIAEILPLSVVTADKGYDSEDNHIFVRDGLHAFSVIPARYEHVPIWRTHGTYRKQIKRGYPKVLYNQRNKDETIMSVIKRLFGEHLMSRLTRTQNRELSFRCTTYNMHRLTNLTILMMFST
;
A
#
# COMPACT_ATOMS: atom_id res chain seq x y z
N MET A 1 10.34 13.94 -15.81
CA MET A 1 10.80 12.74 -15.07
C MET A 1 9.58 12.03 -14.53
N PRO A 2 9.48 10.72 -14.62
CA PRO A 2 8.33 9.99 -14.08
C PRO A 2 8.30 10.14 -12.56
N ASN A 3 7.14 10.52 -12.03
CA ASN A 3 6.90 10.57 -10.60
C ASN A 3 6.43 9.20 -10.14
N TYR A 4 7.01 8.67 -9.08
CA TYR A 4 6.60 7.42 -8.45
C TYR A 4 5.76 7.74 -7.21
N TYR A 5 4.63 7.07 -7.10
CA TYR A 5 3.72 7.21 -5.97
C TYR A 5 3.76 5.92 -5.13
N LEU A 6 3.88 6.09 -3.82
CA LEU A 6 3.72 5.03 -2.85
C LEU A 6 2.39 5.27 -2.14
N LEU A 7 1.48 4.33 -2.26
CA LEU A 7 0.13 4.40 -1.73
C LEU A 7 -0.04 3.37 -0.62
N GLY A 8 -0.64 3.77 0.48
CA GLY A 8 -1.14 2.87 1.50
C GLY A 8 -2.63 3.11 1.70
N ALA A 9 -3.44 2.08 1.54
CA ALA A 9 -4.89 2.16 1.62
C ALA A 9 -5.50 1.05 2.47
N ASP A 10 -6.64 1.35 3.10
CA ASP A 10 -7.56 0.34 3.61
C ASP A 10 -8.22 -0.36 2.43
N VAL A 11 -7.88 -1.61 2.25
CA VAL A 11 -8.31 -2.43 1.12
C VAL A 11 -9.80 -2.78 1.19
N LEU A 12 -10.38 -2.91 2.39
CA LEU A 12 -11.79 -3.25 2.55
C LEU A 12 -12.69 -2.09 2.14
N GLN A 13 -12.40 -0.91 2.63
CA GLN A 13 -13.18 0.30 2.34
C GLN A 13 -12.68 1.05 1.11
N GLN A 14 -11.49 0.73 0.61
CA GLN A 14 -10.82 1.42 -0.49
C GLN A 14 -10.57 2.90 -0.16
N ILE A 15 -10.16 3.18 1.07
CA ILE A 15 -9.82 4.53 1.55
C ILE A 15 -8.31 4.67 1.61
N ILE A 16 -7.80 5.76 1.07
CA ILE A 16 -6.37 6.07 1.09
C ILE A 16 -6.00 6.59 2.47
N CYS A 17 -5.13 5.87 3.17
CA CYS A 17 -4.61 6.25 4.47
C CYS A 17 -3.36 7.14 4.37
N THR A 18 -2.50 6.84 3.40
CA THR A 18 -1.29 7.62 3.18
C THR A 18 -0.84 7.57 1.73
N ILE A 19 -0.18 8.64 1.30
CA ILE A 19 0.46 8.71 -0.02
C ILE A 19 1.78 9.45 0.09
N LYS A 20 2.78 8.97 -0.63
CA LYS A 20 4.09 9.59 -0.71
C LYS A 20 4.56 9.65 -2.17
N MET A 21 5.03 10.80 -2.61
CA MET A 21 5.63 10.96 -3.92
C MET A 21 7.16 10.94 -3.82
N ARG A 22 7.80 10.27 -4.77
CA ARG A 22 9.24 10.28 -4.99
C ARG A 22 9.61 10.87 -6.35
N ARG A 23 10.71 11.61 -6.41
CA ARG A 23 11.22 12.21 -7.65
C ARG A 23 12.00 11.27 -8.54
N ALA A 24 12.62 10.24 -7.99
CA ALA A 24 13.44 9.29 -8.76
C ALA A 24 13.61 7.96 -8.02
N PRO A 25 13.86 6.86 -8.74
CA PRO A 25 14.12 5.55 -8.16
C PRO A 25 15.57 5.45 -7.66
N THR A 26 16.07 6.44 -6.89
CA THR A 26 17.44 6.48 -6.39
C THR A 26 17.71 5.60 -5.18
N ARG A 27 16.63 5.06 -4.56
CA ARG A 27 16.72 4.15 -3.41
C ARG A 27 15.70 3.03 -3.57
N HIS A 28 16.02 1.85 -3.04
CA HIS A 28 15.09 0.73 -2.98
C HIS A 28 13.81 1.12 -2.23
N ASP A 29 12.65 0.76 -2.77
CA ASP A 29 11.32 1.06 -2.21
C ASP A 29 11.16 0.54 -0.77
N ASN A 30 11.94 -0.46 -0.40
CA ASN A 30 11.97 -1.08 0.92
C ASN A 30 12.16 -0.09 2.08
N ILE A 31 12.87 1.02 1.86
CA ILE A 31 13.15 2.05 2.89
C ILE A 31 11.85 2.78 3.32
N ASP A 32 10.88 2.91 2.41
CA ASP A 32 9.63 3.63 2.71
C ASP A 32 8.56 2.75 3.32
N PHE A 33 8.75 1.43 3.34
CA PHE A 33 7.75 0.50 3.86
C PHE A 33 7.39 0.80 5.32
N LYS A 34 8.39 0.76 6.20
CA LYS A 34 8.17 1.00 7.64
C LYS A 34 7.52 2.36 7.94
N PRO A 35 8.02 3.49 7.39
CA PRO A 35 7.38 4.79 7.60
C PRO A 35 5.92 4.88 7.13
N ILE A 36 5.58 4.23 6.00
CA ILE A 36 4.22 4.22 5.48
C ILE A 36 3.31 3.40 6.40
N ILE A 37 3.73 2.19 6.77
CA ILE A 37 2.94 1.30 7.63
C ILE A 37 2.78 1.89 9.03
N THR A 38 3.81 2.52 9.60
CA THR A 38 3.71 3.22 10.89
C THR A 38 2.61 4.29 10.83
N ARG A 39 2.61 5.11 9.79
CA ARG A 39 1.59 6.15 9.62
C ARG A 39 0.17 5.58 9.51
N ILE A 40 0.00 4.43 8.87
CA ILE A 40 -1.31 3.77 8.78
C ILE A 40 -1.70 3.22 10.15
N ALA A 41 -0.76 2.60 10.87
CA ALA A 41 -1.00 2.06 12.22
C ALA A 41 -1.38 3.13 13.26
N GLU A 42 -0.95 4.38 13.06
CA GLU A 42 -1.39 5.53 13.88
C GLU A 42 -2.87 5.90 13.65
N ILE A 43 -3.44 5.53 12.50
CA ILE A 43 -4.79 5.90 12.10
C ILE A 43 -5.77 4.74 12.31
N LEU A 44 -5.33 3.52 11.99
CA LEU A 44 -6.18 2.32 11.94
C LEU A 44 -5.48 1.12 12.61
N PRO A 45 -6.24 0.28 13.34
CA PRO A 45 -5.72 -1.01 13.79
C PRO A 45 -5.46 -1.92 12.58
N LEU A 46 -4.25 -2.47 12.50
CA LEU A 46 -3.83 -3.33 11.40
C LEU A 46 -4.00 -4.80 11.79
N SER A 47 -4.79 -5.56 11.02
CA SER A 47 -4.87 -7.01 11.15
C SER A 47 -4.00 -7.73 10.11
N VAL A 48 -3.96 -7.21 8.89
CA VAL A 48 -3.21 -7.77 7.78
C VAL A 48 -2.55 -6.66 6.98
N VAL A 49 -1.29 -6.83 6.64
CA VAL A 49 -0.55 -5.94 5.74
C VAL A 49 -0.14 -6.73 4.50
N THR A 50 -0.64 -6.30 3.34
CA THR A 50 -0.26 -6.84 2.04
C THR A 50 0.64 -5.85 1.31
N ALA A 51 1.72 -6.33 0.71
CA ALA A 51 2.59 -5.49 -0.09
C ALA A 51 3.19 -6.27 -1.27
N ASP A 52 3.74 -5.54 -2.24
CA ASP A 52 4.37 -6.15 -3.40
C ASP A 52 5.69 -6.85 -3.02
N LYS A 53 6.10 -7.81 -3.83
CA LYS A 53 7.37 -8.55 -3.70
C LYS A 53 8.61 -7.64 -3.69
N GLY A 54 8.48 -6.40 -4.14
CA GLY A 54 9.53 -5.37 -3.99
C GLY A 54 9.89 -5.06 -2.54
N TYR A 55 8.97 -5.30 -1.61
CA TYR A 55 9.13 -5.08 -0.17
C TYR A 55 9.54 -6.34 0.61
N ASP A 56 9.84 -7.45 -0.10
CA ASP A 56 10.27 -8.70 0.54
C ASP A 56 11.58 -8.53 1.29
N SER A 57 11.50 -8.41 2.61
CA SER A 57 12.63 -8.49 3.54
C SER A 57 12.16 -9.06 4.87
N GLU A 58 13.04 -9.80 5.54
CA GLU A 58 12.73 -10.34 6.87
C GLU A 58 12.42 -9.22 7.87
N ASP A 59 13.16 -8.12 7.80
CA ASP A 59 12.95 -6.94 8.66
C ASP A 59 11.57 -6.32 8.53
N ASN A 60 10.98 -6.34 7.33
CA ASN A 60 9.61 -5.88 7.12
C ASN A 60 8.60 -6.84 7.71
N HIS A 61 8.83 -8.14 7.58
CA HIS A 61 7.97 -9.14 8.21
C HIS A 61 8.02 -9.06 9.73
N ILE A 62 9.22 -8.96 10.33
CA ILE A 62 9.43 -8.76 11.77
C ILE A 62 8.71 -7.49 12.23
N PHE A 63 8.91 -6.38 11.54
CA PHE A 63 8.28 -5.12 11.88
C PHE A 63 6.75 -5.22 11.94
N VAL A 64 6.13 -5.89 10.95
CA VAL A 64 4.66 -6.04 10.90
C VAL A 64 4.17 -7.06 11.92
N ARG A 65 4.85 -8.22 12.05
CA ARG A 65 4.36 -9.32 12.89
C ARG A 65 4.70 -9.15 14.36
N ASP A 66 5.93 -8.80 14.65
CA ASP A 66 6.40 -8.68 16.04
C ASP A 66 6.18 -7.26 16.57
N GLY A 67 6.36 -6.23 15.72
CA GLY A 67 6.20 -4.85 16.13
C GLY A 67 4.75 -4.36 16.14
N LEU A 68 3.94 -4.73 15.13
CA LEU A 68 2.55 -4.26 15.00
C LEU A 68 1.50 -5.35 15.29
N HIS A 69 1.93 -6.57 15.58
CA HIS A 69 1.05 -7.72 15.83
C HIS A 69 0.04 -8.00 14.71
N ALA A 70 0.40 -7.66 13.46
CA ALA A 70 -0.40 -7.86 12.28
C ALA A 70 0.18 -8.97 11.38
N PHE A 71 -0.65 -9.60 10.56
CA PHE A 71 -0.18 -10.62 9.63
C PHE A 71 0.38 -9.99 8.37
N SER A 72 1.64 -10.31 8.00
CA SER A 72 2.28 -9.79 6.79
C SER A 72 2.17 -10.76 5.62
N VAL A 73 1.68 -10.30 4.48
CA VAL A 73 1.60 -11.06 3.22
C VAL A 73 2.40 -10.31 2.16
N ILE A 74 3.68 -10.58 2.09
CA ILE A 74 4.61 -10.02 1.11
C ILE A 74 5.26 -11.21 0.38
N PRO A 75 4.94 -11.46 -0.90
CA PRO A 75 5.50 -12.60 -1.62
C PRO A 75 7.01 -12.52 -1.75
N ALA A 76 7.65 -13.67 -1.78
CA ALA A 76 9.10 -13.73 -1.92
C ALA A 76 9.54 -13.17 -3.28
N ARG A 77 10.52 -12.25 -3.26
CA ARG A 77 11.09 -11.64 -4.47
C ARG A 77 11.77 -12.68 -5.37
N TYR A 78 12.46 -13.64 -4.75
CA TYR A 78 13.19 -14.71 -5.44
C TYR A 78 12.47 -16.05 -5.21
N GLU A 79 11.41 -16.29 -5.97
CA GLU A 79 10.59 -17.51 -5.85
C GLU A 79 11.38 -18.78 -6.23
N HIS A 80 12.30 -18.67 -7.20
CA HIS A 80 13.14 -19.78 -7.68
C HIS A 80 14.21 -20.24 -6.66
N VAL A 81 14.56 -19.41 -5.67
CA VAL A 81 15.51 -19.78 -4.62
C VAL A 81 14.88 -20.82 -3.68
N PRO A 82 15.48 -21.97 -3.41
CA PRO A 82 14.92 -22.95 -2.48
C PRO A 82 14.69 -22.39 -1.08
N ILE A 83 13.68 -22.92 -0.36
CA ILE A 83 13.30 -22.47 0.98
C ILE A 83 14.48 -22.56 1.97
N TRP A 84 15.29 -23.62 1.88
CA TRP A 84 16.44 -23.81 2.75
C TRP A 84 17.56 -22.77 2.55
N ARG A 85 17.67 -22.15 1.35
CA ARG A 85 18.58 -21.03 1.07
C ARG A 85 17.98 -19.66 1.41
N THR A 86 16.70 -19.59 1.69
CA THR A 86 16.05 -18.32 2.04
C THR A 86 16.41 -17.94 3.47
N HIS A 87 16.87 -16.71 3.68
CA HIS A 87 17.12 -16.19 5.04
C HIS A 87 15.82 -15.67 5.65
N GLY A 88 15.68 -15.85 6.96
CA GLY A 88 14.54 -15.38 7.73
C GLY A 88 13.44 -16.42 7.92
N THR A 89 12.80 -16.35 9.07
CA THR A 89 11.73 -17.27 9.48
C THR A 89 10.44 -16.98 8.74
N TYR A 90 10.04 -15.73 8.71
CA TYR A 90 8.78 -15.29 8.10
C TYR A 90 8.81 -15.42 6.59
N ARG A 91 9.94 -15.09 5.94
CA ARG A 91 10.13 -15.30 4.51
C ARG A 91 10.04 -16.77 4.11
N LYS A 92 10.58 -17.68 4.93
CA LYS A 92 10.42 -19.13 4.72
C LYS A 92 8.97 -19.58 4.86
N GLN A 93 8.22 -19.03 5.83
CA GLN A 93 6.78 -19.30 5.98
C GLN A 93 6.00 -18.86 4.75
N ILE A 94 6.22 -17.65 4.27
CA ILE A 94 5.56 -17.12 3.06
C ILE A 94 5.86 -17.98 1.84
N LYS A 95 7.09 -18.47 1.69
CA LYS A 95 7.45 -19.39 0.59
C LYS A 95 6.77 -20.76 0.67
N ARG A 96 6.45 -21.25 1.86
CA ARG A 96 5.67 -22.47 2.03
C ARG A 96 4.22 -22.32 1.62
N GLY A 97 3.71 -21.09 1.71
CA GLY A 97 2.35 -20.74 1.32
C GLY A 97 1.81 -19.54 2.10
N TYR A 98 0.95 -18.79 1.47
CA TYR A 98 0.22 -17.69 2.06
C TYR A 98 -1.19 -17.59 1.48
N PRO A 99 -2.16 -16.97 2.18
CA PRO A 99 -3.52 -16.82 1.69
C PRO A 99 -3.57 -15.92 0.45
N LYS A 100 -3.68 -16.52 -0.72
CA LYS A 100 -3.74 -15.79 -2.00
C LYS A 100 -4.92 -14.83 -2.07
N VAL A 101 -6.03 -15.15 -1.41
CA VAL A 101 -7.21 -14.27 -1.34
C VAL A 101 -6.85 -12.95 -0.69
N LEU A 102 -6.09 -12.96 0.41
CA LEU A 102 -5.62 -11.73 1.07
C LEU A 102 -4.65 -10.95 0.19
N TYR A 103 -3.73 -11.64 -0.45
CA TYR A 103 -2.78 -10.99 -1.36
C TYR A 103 -3.46 -10.34 -2.56
N ASN A 104 -4.42 -11.01 -3.18
CA ASN A 104 -5.15 -10.51 -4.35
C ASN A 104 -5.96 -9.25 -4.04
N GLN A 105 -6.26 -8.98 -2.78
CA GLN A 105 -6.88 -7.73 -2.36
C GLN A 105 -6.03 -6.50 -2.70
N ARG A 106 -4.71 -6.65 -2.85
CA ARG A 106 -3.80 -5.59 -3.29
C ARG A 106 -4.19 -4.99 -4.65
N ASN A 107 -4.85 -5.75 -5.52
CA ASN A 107 -5.32 -5.24 -6.82
C ASN A 107 -6.29 -4.05 -6.67
N LYS A 108 -6.89 -3.87 -5.48
CA LYS A 108 -7.73 -2.71 -5.20
C LYS A 108 -6.94 -1.40 -5.16
N ASP A 109 -5.63 -1.44 -4.84
CA ASP A 109 -4.76 -0.26 -4.89
C ASP A 109 -4.61 0.25 -6.33
N GLU A 110 -4.51 -0.67 -7.29
CA GLU A 110 -4.48 -0.33 -8.72
C GLU A 110 -5.82 0.27 -9.17
N THR A 111 -6.93 -0.25 -8.64
CA THR A 111 -8.26 0.30 -8.88
C THR A 111 -8.37 1.73 -8.33
N ILE A 112 -7.91 1.96 -7.10
CA ILE A 112 -7.89 3.31 -6.48
C ILE A 112 -7.12 4.29 -7.36
N MET A 113 -5.90 3.92 -7.77
CA MET A 113 -5.06 4.76 -8.62
C MET A 113 -5.68 5.01 -10.01
N SER A 114 -6.34 4.01 -10.58
CA SER A 114 -7.07 4.14 -11.85
C SER A 114 -8.22 5.15 -11.73
N VAL A 115 -8.98 5.10 -10.63
CA VAL A 115 -10.07 6.06 -10.38
C VAL A 115 -9.51 7.48 -10.20
N ILE A 116 -8.43 7.66 -9.44
CA ILE A 116 -7.79 8.98 -9.27
C ILE A 116 -7.34 9.54 -10.61
N LYS A 117 -6.68 8.73 -11.44
CA LYS A 117 -6.25 9.14 -12.77
C LYS A 117 -7.43 9.54 -13.68
N ARG A 118 -8.51 8.79 -13.62
CA ARG A 118 -9.72 9.08 -14.40
C ARG A 118 -10.41 10.37 -13.95
N LEU A 119 -10.47 10.65 -12.65
CA LEU A 119 -11.13 11.84 -12.10
C LEU A 119 -10.29 13.12 -12.28
N PHE A 120 -8.97 13.02 -12.10
CA PHE A 120 -8.10 14.19 -12.01
C PHE A 120 -7.02 14.26 -13.11
N GLY A 121 -7.01 13.30 -14.02
CA GLY A 121 -5.97 13.17 -15.03
C GLY A 121 -4.69 12.50 -14.52
N GLU A 122 -3.88 12.05 -15.46
CA GLU A 122 -2.65 11.27 -15.19
C GLU A 122 -1.50 12.13 -14.69
N HIS A 123 -1.45 13.39 -15.15
CA HIS A 123 -0.35 14.29 -14.85
C HIS A 123 -0.71 15.27 -13.74
N LEU A 124 0.28 15.58 -12.90
CA LEU A 124 0.18 16.68 -11.94
C LEU A 124 0.42 17.99 -12.69
N MET A 125 -0.41 19.00 -12.41
CA MET A 125 -0.32 20.32 -13.02
C MET A 125 0.80 21.16 -12.40
N SER A 126 1.13 20.88 -11.16
CA SER A 126 2.16 21.59 -10.39
C SER A 126 3.58 21.24 -10.87
N ARG A 127 4.49 22.22 -10.91
CA ARG A 127 5.88 22.04 -11.35
C ARG A 127 6.85 21.73 -10.19
N LEU A 128 6.64 22.33 -9.04
CA LEU A 128 7.49 22.15 -7.87
C LEU A 128 7.07 20.92 -7.05
N THR A 129 8.02 20.15 -6.53
CA THR A 129 7.74 18.93 -5.75
C THR A 129 6.84 19.19 -4.56
N ARG A 130 7.03 20.32 -3.85
CA ARG A 130 6.20 20.68 -2.71
C ARG A 130 4.74 20.89 -3.11
N THR A 131 4.49 21.56 -4.23
CA THR A 131 3.14 21.79 -4.77
C THR A 131 2.56 20.52 -5.37
N GLN A 132 3.39 19.67 -6.01
CA GLN A 132 2.97 18.35 -6.49
C GLN A 132 2.49 17.45 -5.35
N ASN A 133 3.21 17.42 -4.22
CA ASN A 133 2.76 16.67 -3.05
C ASN A 133 1.43 17.18 -2.49
N ARG A 134 1.22 18.50 -2.46
CA ARG A 134 -0.05 19.09 -2.02
C ARG A 134 -1.19 18.76 -2.98
N GLU A 135 -0.94 18.89 -4.28
CA GLU A 135 -1.91 18.54 -5.33
C GLU A 135 -2.31 17.07 -5.22
N LEU A 136 -1.34 16.17 -5.05
CA LEU A 136 -1.59 14.75 -4.90
C LEU A 136 -2.39 14.45 -3.63
N SER A 137 -2.01 15.06 -2.49
CA SER A 137 -2.76 14.91 -1.24
C SER A 137 -4.19 15.40 -1.38
N PHE A 138 -4.41 16.51 -2.09
CA PHE A 138 -5.74 17.04 -2.35
C PHE A 138 -6.59 16.08 -3.21
N ARG A 139 -6.00 15.53 -4.28
CA ARG A 139 -6.67 14.51 -5.11
C ARG A 139 -7.08 13.28 -4.30
N CYS A 140 -6.20 12.82 -3.40
CA CYS A 140 -6.49 11.68 -2.52
C CYS A 140 -7.60 12.01 -1.51
N THR A 141 -7.60 13.20 -0.92
CA THR A 141 -8.67 13.64 -0.02
C THR A 141 -10.01 13.70 -0.74
N THR A 142 -10.05 14.29 -1.94
CA THR A 142 -11.28 14.36 -2.74
C THR A 142 -11.78 12.97 -3.14
N TYR A 143 -10.86 12.06 -3.49
CA TYR A 143 -11.19 10.65 -3.72
C TYR A 143 -11.82 10.01 -2.48
N ASN A 144 -11.21 10.19 -1.30
CA ASN A 144 -11.73 9.64 -0.05
C ASN A 144 -13.11 10.19 0.28
N MET A 145 -13.36 11.48 0.09
CA MET A 145 -14.67 12.09 0.28
C MET A 145 -15.71 11.47 -0.67
N HIS A 146 -15.40 11.34 -1.93
CA HIS A 146 -16.27 10.67 -2.91
C HIS A 146 -16.55 9.22 -2.51
N ARG A 147 -15.53 8.48 -2.07
CA ARG A 147 -15.69 7.09 -1.63
C ARG A 147 -16.57 6.97 -0.39
N LEU A 148 -16.36 7.82 0.62
CA LEU A 148 -17.18 7.87 1.83
C LEU A 148 -18.64 8.17 1.52
N THR A 149 -18.92 9.13 0.64
CA THR A 149 -20.30 9.45 0.20
C THR A 149 -20.97 8.21 -0.41
N ASN A 150 -20.27 7.49 -1.29
CA ASN A 150 -20.81 6.28 -1.90
C ASN A 150 -21.07 5.17 -0.85
N LEU A 151 -20.17 4.98 0.12
CA LEU A 151 -20.35 4.01 1.20
C LEU A 151 -21.57 4.37 2.07
N THR A 152 -21.74 5.64 2.42
CA THR A 152 -22.87 6.12 3.21
C THR A 152 -24.21 5.88 2.47
N ILE A 153 -24.26 6.19 1.17
CA ILE A 153 -25.42 5.94 0.34
C ILE A 153 -25.75 4.44 0.31
N LEU A 154 -24.74 3.58 0.09
CA LEU A 154 -24.96 2.13 0.09
C LEU A 154 -25.50 1.61 1.42
N MET A 155 -25.01 2.13 2.54
CA MET A 155 -25.51 1.76 3.88
C MET A 155 -26.98 2.18 4.07
N MET A 156 -27.40 3.34 3.57
CA MET A 156 -28.79 3.82 3.67
C MET A 156 -29.78 2.96 2.88
N PHE A 157 -29.35 2.31 1.81
CA PHE A 157 -30.21 1.44 1.00
C PHE A 157 -30.09 -0.04 1.35
N SER A 158 -29.22 -0.42 2.29
CA SER A 158 -29.03 -1.81 2.74
C SER A 158 -29.84 -2.14 4.00
N THR A 159 -30.56 -1.16 4.56
CA THR A 159 -31.53 -1.30 5.67
C THR A 159 -32.94 -1.40 5.12
#